data_e788b315d0e852671a05f856dafbfcd1
#
_entry.id   e788b315d0e852671a05f856dafbfcd1
#
_cell.length_a   1.000
_cell.length_b   1.000
_cell.length_c   1.000
_cell.angle_alpha   90.00
_cell.angle_beta   90.00
_cell.angle_gamma   90.00
#
_symmetry.space_group_name_H-M   'P 1'
#
loop_
_entity.id
_entity.type
_entity.pdbx_description
1 polymer ?
#
loop_
_entity_poly.entity_id
_entity_poly.type
_entity_poly.pdbx_seq_one_letter_code
_entity_poly.pdbx_strand_id
1 'polypeptide(L)'
;ITLSGGEVMSQDMDYIEQLCKTLYNKGYSVNIDTCGYAPYEDFKRILPYVNTFLYDIKAMDKATHEKFIGVDNELILENLKKLSADGARINIRIPTVMGVNATEEFMMDVVNFLKENSISVAQVNLLPYHNTGKHKYSKLDRDYDTEGLMEKPSNESMELFKNIFVKNGFNNTKIGG
;
A
#
# COMPACT_ATOMS: atom_id res chain seq x y z
N ILE A 1 -4.49 16.99 -0.97
CA ILE A 1 -3.94 16.76 0.38
C ILE A 1 -3.86 15.26 0.60
N THR A 2 -2.69 14.78 1.03
CA THR A 2 -2.52 13.37 1.41
C THR A 2 -2.39 13.28 2.92
N LEU A 3 -3.28 12.53 3.55
CA LEU A 3 -3.15 12.15 4.95
C LEU A 3 -2.25 10.91 5.01
N SER A 4 -1.14 11.03 5.72
CA SER A 4 -0.07 10.03 5.84
C SER A 4 0.65 10.18 7.18
N GLY A 5 1.56 9.25 7.48
CA GLY A 5 2.35 9.28 8.71
C GLY A 5 1.81 8.33 9.78
N GLY A 6 2.57 7.26 10.06
CA GLY A 6 2.06 6.10 10.76
C GLY A 6 0.98 5.40 9.92
N GLU A 7 -0.08 4.91 10.56
CA GLU A 7 -1.26 4.37 9.88
C GLU A 7 -2.46 5.28 10.20
N VAL A 8 -3.01 5.92 9.16
CA VAL A 8 -4.15 6.86 9.30
C VAL A 8 -5.38 6.16 9.86
N MET A 9 -5.61 4.92 9.41
CA MET A 9 -6.78 4.12 9.82
C MET A 9 -6.68 3.55 11.24
N SER A 10 -5.55 3.76 11.93
CA SER A 10 -5.38 3.42 13.36
C SER A 10 -5.58 4.60 14.30
N GLN A 11 -5.89 5.77 13.76
CA GLN A 11 -6.12 6.98 14.55
C GLN A 11 -7.58 7.05 15.05
N ASP A 12 -7.89 8.09 15.82
CA ASP A 12 -9.29 8.39 16.18
C ASP A 12 -10.12 8.64 14.91
N MET A 13 -10.99 7.70 14.57
CA MET A 13 -11.77 7.73 13.33
C MET A 13 -12.84 8.82 13.31
N ASP A 14 -13.30 9.32 14.47
CA ASP A 14 -14.20 10.46 14.52
C ASP A 14 -13.46 11.73 14.07
N TYR A 15 -12.21 11.88 14.50
CA TYR A 15 -11.35 12.96 14.05
C TYR A 15 -11.00 12.84 12.55
N ILE A 16 -10.60 11.66 12.08
CA ILE A 16 -10.24 11.43 10.67
C ILE A 16 -11.43 11.69 9.74
N GLU A 17 -12.61 11.19 10.08
CA GLU A 17 -13.82 11.45 9.29
C GLU A 17 -14.14 12.95 9.22
N GLN A 18 -14.14 13.63 10.35
CA GLN A 18 -14.39 15.07 10.41
C GLN A 18 -13.36 15.86 9.60
N LEU A 19 -12.09 15.47 9.64
CA LEU A 19 -11.02 16.07 8.86
C LEU A 19 -11.25 15.88 7.36
N CYS A 20 -11.47 14.62 6.91
CA CYS A 20 -11.73 14.30 5.51
C CYS A 20 -12.94 15.10 4.99
N LYS A 21 -14.06 15.11 5.73
CA LYS A 21 -15.26 15.85 5.39
C LYS A 21 -15.02 17.36 5.28
N THR A 22 -14.25 17.91 6.21
CA THR A 22 -13.92 19.34 6.21
C THR A 22 -13.07 19.72 5.00
N LEU A 23 -12.06 18.92 4.67
CA LEU A 23 -11.21 19.14 3.52
C LEU A 23 -11.99 19.01 2.21
N TYR A 24 -12.80 17.96 2.09
CA TYR A 24 -13.67 17.72 0.93
C TYR A 24 -14.63 18.91 0.70
N ASN A 25 -15.32 19.38 1.75
CA ASN A 25 -16.24 20.50 1.66
C ASN A 25 -15.56 21.83 1.30
N LYS A 26 -14.25 21.95 1.55
CA LYS A 26 -13.43 23.09 1.11
C LYS A 26 -12.90 22.93 -0.33
N GLY A 27 -13.27 21.85 -1.03
CA GLY A 27 -12.87 21.59 -2.41
C GLY A 27 -11.46 20.99 -2.57
N TYR A 28 -10.86 20.47 -1.50
CA TYR A 28 -9.58 19.79 -1.60
C TYR A 28 -9.76 18.34 -2.03
N SER A 29 -8.87 17.86 -2.88
CA SER A 29 -8.69 16.44 -3.15
C SER A 29 -8.01 15.77 -1.95
N VAL A 30 -8.65 14.78 -1.36
CA VAL A 30 -8.17 14.06 -0.17
C VAL A 30 -7.69 12.66 -0.57
N ASN A 31 -6.45 12.34 -0.25
CA ASN A 31 -5.90 11.00 -0.42
C ASN A 31 -5.55 10.40 0.95
N ILE A 32 -5.79 9.12 1.11
CA ILE A 32 -5.45 8.36 2.32
C ILE A 32 -4.33 7.38 2.01
N ASP A 33 -3.24 7.49 2.75
CA ASP A 33 -2.11 6.56 2.73
C ASP A 33 -2.34 5.50 3.80
N THR A 34 -2.50 4.23 3.39
CA THR A 34 -2.88 3.16 4.31
C THR A 34 -2.31 1.79 3.92
N CYS A 35 -2.00 0.99 4.92
CA CYS A 35 -1.72 -0.43 4.73
C CYS A 35 -2.98 -1.31 4.69
N GLY A 36 -4.16 -0.75 4.94
CA GLY A 36 -5.43 -1.47 4.89
C GLY A 36 -5.78 -2.30 6.12
N TYR A 37 -4.97 -2.28 7.17
CA TYR A 37 -5.20 -3.07 8.38
C TYR A 37 -6.07 -2.31 9.40
N ALA A 38 -7.38 -2.26 9.13
CA ALA A 38 -8.38 -1.64 10.01
C ALA A 38 -9.76 -2.26 9.75
N PRO A 39 -10.75 -2.09 10.65
CA PRO A 39 -12.13 -2.51 10.39
C PRO A 39 -12.67 -1.86 9.12
N TYR A 40 -13.35 -2.62 8.25
CA TYR A 40 -13.87 -2.09 6.99
C TYR A 40 -14.87 -0.94 7.19
N GLU A 41 -15.62 -0.95 8.27
CA GLU A 41 -16.58 0.11 8.60
C GLU A 41 -15.92 1.49 8.73
N ASP A 42 -14.65 1.54 9.16
CA ASP A 42 -13.89 2.79 9.24
C ASP A 42 -13.58 3.33 7.83
N PHE A 43 -13.26 2.46 6.87
CA PHE A 43 -13.10 2.86 5.47
C PHE A 43 -14.41 3.41 4.89
N LYS A 44 -15.55 2.78 5.18
CA LYS A 44 -16.86 3.25 4.71
C LYS A 44 -17.19 4.66 5.19
N ARG A 45 -16.81 5.01 6.42
CA ARG A 45 -17.06 6.33 7.00
C ARG A 45 -16.40 7.45 6.19
N ILE A 46 -15.17 7.21 5.71
CA ILE A 46 -14.40 8.22 4.99
C ILE A 46 -14.52 8.14 3.46
N LEU A 47 -14.99 7.01 2.93
CA LEU A 47 -15.09 6.76 1.49
C LEU A 47 -15.78 7.90 0.71
N PRO A 48 -16.88 8.53 1.18
CA PRO A 48 -17.53 9.63 0.45
C PRO A 48 -16.67 10.90 0.32
N TYR A 49 -15.63 11.04 1.11
CA TYR A 49 -14.79 12.24 1.20
C TYR A 49 -13.38 12.04 0.64
N VAL A 50 -13.04 10.79 0.26
CA VAL A 50 -11.69 10.42 -0.19
C VAL A 50 -11.66 10.30 -1.70
N ASN A 51 -10.72 11.00 -2.33
CA ASN A 51 -10.51 10.92 -3.78
C ASN A 51 -9.70 9.69 -4.19
N THR A 52 -8.71 9.30 -3.40
CA THR A 52 -7.85 8.15 -3.73
C THR A 52 -7.30 7.50 -2.47
N PHE A 53 -7.37 6.18 -2.42
CA PHE A 53 -6.63 5.40 -1.44
C PHE A 53 -5.28 4.99 -2.04
N LEU A 54 -4.19 5.37 -1.36
CA LEU A 54 -2.84 4.92 -1.63
C LEU A 54 -2.64 3.66 -0.78
N TYR A 55 -2.80 2.49 -1.41
CA TYR A 55 -2.96 1.23 -0.71
C TYR A 55 -1.72 0.36 -0.81
N ASP A 56 -1.08 0.08 0.31
CA ASP A 56 0.16 -0.69 0.36
C ASP A 56 -0.09 -2.20 0.32
N ILE A 57 0.54 -2.91 -0.63
CA ILE A 57 0.68 -4.37 -0.64
C ILE A 57 2.14 -4.72 -0.36
N LYS A 58 2.41 -5.36 0.77
CA LYS A 58 3.78 -5.63 1.24
C LYS A 58 4.21 -7.08 1.04
N ALA A 59 3.27 -8.03 1.19
CA ALA A 59 3.45 -9.44 0.87
C ALA A 59 2.10 -10.07 0.52
N MET A 60 2.08 -11.04 -0.39
CA MET A 60 0.87 -11.82 -0.74
C MET A 60 0.78 -13.09 0.10
N ASP A 61 1.92 -13.69 0.43
CA ASP A 61 2.00 -14.85 1.31
C ASP A 61 1.85 -14.44 2.78
N LYS A 62 0.94 -15.13 3.49
CA LYS A 62 0.60 -14.88 4.90
C LYS A 62 1.82 -15.00 5.81
N ALA A 63 2.60 -16.07 5.66
CA ALA A 63 3.76 -16.32 6.53
C ALA A 63 4.84 -15.26 6.33
N THR A 64 5.06 -14.82 5.10
CA THR A 64 5.97 -13.72 4.79
C THR A 64 5.47 -12.40 5.40
N HIS A 65 4.16 -12.12 5.31
CA HIS A 65 3.60 -10.91 5.91
C HIS A 65 3.73 -10.92 7.44
N GLU A 66 3.39 -12.03 8.09
CA GLU A 66 3.55 -12.17 9.55
C GLU A 66 5.01 -12.01 9.98
N LYS A 67 5.94 -12.61 9.23
CA LYS A 67 7.37 -12.55 9.53
C LYS A 67 7.95 -11.14 9.49
N PHE A 68 7.57 -10.33 8.49
CA PHE A 68 8.20 -9.03 8.26
C PHE A 68 7.35 -7.84 8.76
N ILE A 69 6.04 -8.03 8.93
CA ILE A 69 5.11 -6.95 9.32
C ILE A 69 4.54 -7.20 10.73
N GLY A 70 4.51 -8.47 11.18
CA GLY A 70 4.04 -8.85 12.53
C GLY A 70 2.55 -9.20 12.61
N VAL A 71 1.81 -9.08 11.50
CA VAL A 71 0.39 -9.48 11.38
C VAL A 71 0.18 -10.20 10.05
N ASP A 72 -0.92 -10.95 9.90
CA ASP A 72 -1.30 -11.52 8.63
C ASP A 72 -1.86 -10.46 7.66
N ASN A 73 -2.07 -10.85 6.41
CA ASN A 73 -2.57 -9.98 5.34
C ASN A 73 -4.03 -10.23 4.96
N GLU A 74 -4.74 -11.13 5.63
CA GLU A 74 -6.12 -11.52 5.26
C GLU A 74 -7.07 -10.32 5.29
N LEU A 75 -7.05 -9.55 6.38
CA LEU A 75 -7.86 -8.35 6.53
C LEU A 75 -7.53 -7.29 5.47
N ILE A 76 -6.23 -7.12 5.18
CA ILE A 76 -5.73 -6.16 4.18
C ILE A 76 -6.29 -6.49 2.80
N LEU A 77 -6.13 -7.75 2.36
CA LEU A 77 -6.58 -8.19 1.05
C LEU A 77 -8.12 -8.18 0.93
N GLU A 78 -8.83 -8.51 2.00
CA GLU A 78 -10.29 -8.44 2.04
C GLU A 78 -10.80 -6.99 1.96
N ASN A 79 -10.16 -6.06 2.68
CA ASN A 79 -10.50 -4.64 2.61
C ASN A 79 -10.24 -4.06 1.21
N LEU A 80 -9.17 -4.48 0.54
CA LEU A 80 -8.89 -4.06 -0.84
C LEU A 80 -10.00 -4.48 -1.80
N LYS A 81 -10.51 -5.72 -1.68
CA LYS A 81 -11.65 -6.22 -2.47
C LYS A 81 -12.91 -5.38 -2.21
N LYS A 82 -13.22 -5.13 -0.94
CA LYS A 82 -14.41 -4.35 -0.55
C LYS A 82 -14.34 -2.91 -1.02
N LEU A 83 -13.20 -2.24 -0.85
CA LEU A 83 -12.99 -0.89 -1.35
C LEU A 83 -13.18 -0.79 -2.86
N SER A 84 -12.65 -1.77 -3.62
CA SER A 84 -12.85 -1.82 -5.07
C SER A 84 -14.33 -2.03 -5.44
N ALA A 85 -15.03 -2.92 -4.74
CA ALA A 85 -16.45 -3.20 -4.95
C ALA A 85 -17.33 -1.98 -4.64
N ASP A 86 -16.96 -1.19 -3.63
CA ASP A 86 -17.65 0.05 -3.25
C ASP A 86 -17.25 1.25 -4.15
N GLY A 87 -16.46 1.02 -5.19
CA GLY A 87 -16.11 2.03 -6.21
C GLY A 87 -15.02 3.00 -5.82
N ALA A 88 -14.23 2.70 -4.78
CA ALA A 88 -13.09 3.51 -4.40
C ALA A 88 -12.06 3.63 -5.54
N ARG A 89 -11.50 4.82 -5.71
CA ARG A 89 -10.32 5.00 -6.55
C ARG A 89 -9.08 4.56 -5.79
N ILE A 90 -8.39 3.54 -6.29
CA ILE A 90 -7.28 2.88 -5.61
C ILE A 90 -6.00 3.01 -6.43
N ASN A 91 -4.94 3.50 -5.80
CA ASN A 91 -3.58 3.38 -6.28
C ASN A 91 -2.87 2.33 -5.44
N ILE A 92 -2.49 1.22 -6.05
CA ILE A 92 -1.68 0.20 -5.37
C ILE A 92 -0.25 0.71 -5.25
N ARG A 93 0.32 0.56 -4.06
CA ARG A 93 1.72 0.84 -3.80
C ARG A 93 2.41 -0.43 -3.31
N ILE A 94 3.58 -0.70 -3.86
CA ILE A 94 4.36 -1.88 -3.54
C ILE A 94 5.75 -1.42 -3.07
N PRO A 95 5.96 -1.28 -1.74
CA PRO A 95 7.30 -1.14 -1.20
C PRO A 95 8.13 -2.37 -1.60
N THR A 96 9.10 -2.19 -2.50
CA THR A 96 9.82 -3.29 -3.15
C THR A 96 11.18 -3.46 -2.48
N VAL A 97 11.37 -4.60 -1.79
CA VAL A 97 12.51 -4.87 -0.91
C VAL A 97 13.16 -6.19 -1.32
N MET A 98 14.48 -6.17 -1.64
CA MET A 98 15.25 -7.39 -1.88
C MET A 98 15.24 -8.30 -0.65
N GLY A 99 15.14 -9.61 -0.87
CA GLY A 99 15.05 -10.60 0.20
C GLY A 99 13.67 -10.72 0.86
N VAL A 100 12.69 -9.87 0.48
CA VAL A 100 11.31 -9.93 1.01
C VAL A 100 10.31 -10.18 -0.11
N ASN A 101 10.14 -9.22 -1.02
CA ASN A 101 9.10 -9.24 -2.05
C ASN A 101 9.58 -8.78 -3.45
N ALA A 102 10.86 -8.48 -3.62
CA ALA A 102 11.41 -8.08 -4.93
C ALA A 102 11.66 -9.29 -5.82
N THR A 103 10.61 -10.01 -6.20
CA THR A 103 10.63 -11.19 -7.08
C THR A 103 9.56 -11.10 -8.16
N GLU A 104 9.80 -11.73 -9.31
CA GLU A 104 8.79 -11.82 -10.39
C GLU A 104 7.56 -12.60 -9.93
N GLU A 105 7.75 -13.64 -9.11
CA GLU A 105 6.68 -14.45 -8.54
C GLU A 105 5.72 -13.57 -7.71
N PHE A 106 6.24 -12.81 -6.78
CA PHE A 106 5.42 -11.88 -5.98
C PHE A 106 4.67 -10.88 -6.84
N MET A 107 5.31 -10.29 -7.86
CA MET A 107 4.64 -9.34 -8.76
C MET A 107 3.51 -10.00 -9.55
N MET A 108 3.70 -11.27 -9.97
CA MET A 108 2.65 -12.04 -10.62
C MET A 108 1.52 -12.42 -9.66
N ASP A 109 1.82 -12.74 -8.41
CA ASP A 109 0.79 -13.02 -7.39
C ASP A 109 -0.10 -11.80 -7.16
N VAL A 110 0.48 -10.61 -7.08
CA VAL A 110 -0.29 -9.36 -7.00
C VAL A 110 -1.16 -9.19 -8.25
N VAL A 111 -0.61 -9.37 -9.46
CA VAL A 111 -1.35 -9.26 -10.71
C VAL A 111 -2.52 -10.24 -10.74
N ASN A 112 -2.27 -11.51 -10.38
CA ASN A 112 -3.30 -12.55 -10.36
C ASN A 112 -4.41 -12.20 -9.37
N PHE A 113 -4.05 -11.82 -8.15
CA PHE A 113 -5.02 -11.40 -7.13
C PHE A 113 -5.91 -10.25 -7.61
N LEU A 114 -5.32 -9.21 -8.21
CA LEU A 114 -6.07 -8.06 -8.72
C LEU A 114 -7.05 -8.47 -9.83
N LYS A 115 -6.64 -9.37 -10.74
CA LYS A 115 -7.48 -9.85 -11.84
C LYS A 115 -8.58 -10.79 -11.37
N GLU A 116 -8.24 -11.80 -10.57
CA GLU A 116 -9.18 -12.81 -10.09
C GLU A 116 -10.31 -12.21 -9.26
N ASN A 117 -10.01 -11.15 -8.51
CA ASN A 117 -11.00 -10.44 -7.71
C ASN A 117 -11.59 -9.21 -8.43
N SER A 118 -11.29 -9.00 -9.73
CA SER A 118 -11.79 -7.88 -10.52
C SER A 118 -11.55 -6.51 -9.87
N ILE A 119 -10.39 -6.34 -9.21
CA ILE A 119 -10.07 -5.11 -8.48
C ILE A 119 -9.73 -3.99 -9.46
N SER A 120 -10.50 -2.89 -9.38
CA SER A 120 -10.25 -1.69 -10.18
C SER A 120 -9.09 -0.88 -9.63
N VAL A 121 -8.00 -0.77 -10.38
CA VAL A 121 -6.78 -0.06 -10.00
C VAL A 121 -6.55 1.12 -10.93
N ALA A 122 -6.45 2.32 -10.36
CA ALA A 122 -6.17 3.53 -11.14
C ALA A 122 -4.67 3.69 -11.47
N GLN A 123 -3.80 3.21 -10.59
CA GLN A 123 -2.34 3.26 -10.76
C GLN A 123 -1.66 2.20 -9.90
N VAL A 124 -0.52 1.71 -10.37
CA VAL A 124 0.43 0.90 -9.56
C VAL A 124 1.74 1.67 -9.40
N ASN A 125 2.22 1.79 -8.18
CA ASN A 125 3.49 2.41 -7.85
C ASN A 125 4.42 1.36 -7.23
N LEU A 126 5.52 1.05 -7.91
CA LEU A 126 6.60 0.23 -7.36
C LEU A 126 7.57 1.16 -6.63
N LEU A 127 7.65 1.05 -5.31
CA LEU A 127 8.45 1.93 -4.46
C LEU A 127 9.76 1.23 -4.09
N PRO A 128 10.89 1.53 -4.76
CA PRO A 128 12.16 0.92 -4.40
C PRO A 128 12.51 1.24 -2.95
N TYR A 129 12.93 0.25 -2.20
CA TYR A 129 13.36 0.44 -0.81
C TYR A 129 14.49 1.47 -0.72
N HIS A 130 14.38 2.39 0.23
CA HIS A 130 15.39 3.39 0.54
C HIS A 130 15.74 3.35 2.03
N ASN A 131 17.03 3.29 2.32
CA ASN A 131 17.58 3.25 3.69
C ASN A 131 17.30 4.50 4.55
N THR A 132 16.58 5.50 4.04
CA THR A 132 16.26 6.75 4.74
C THR A 132 15.38 6.55 5.99
N GLY A 133 14.76 5.37 6.16
CA GLY A 133 13.99 5.02 7.35
C GLY A 133 14.84 4.70 8.59
N LYS A 134 16.13 4.38 8.46
CA LYS A 134 17.02 4.05 9.62
C LYS A 134 17.04 5.14 10.68
N HIS A 135 16.99 6.42 10.29
CA HIS A 135 16.97 7.54 11.24
C HIS A 135 15.65 7.68 12.04
N LYS A 136 14.54 7.07 11.61
CA LYS A 136 13.28 7.09 12.38
C LYS A 136 13.26 6.04 13.49
N TYR A 137 13.88 4.89 13.25
CA TYR A 137 13.92 3.78 14.21
C TYR A 137 14.97 3.99 15.31
N SER A 138 16.12 4.63 15.02
CA SER A 138 17.11 5.00 16.04
C SER A 138 16.58 5.99 17.08
N LYS A 139 15.47 6.69 16.79
CA LYS A 139 14.77 7.58 17.74
C LYS A 139 13.75 6.85 18.62
N LEU A 140 13.48 5.57 18.36
CA LEU A 140 12.46 4.78 19.05
C LEU A 140 13.07 3.68 19.95
N ASP A 141 14.40 3.68 20.17
CA ASP A 141 15.14 2.68 20.96
C ASP A 141 14.74 1.22 20.63
N ARG A 142 14.44 0.93 19.37
CA ARG A 142 14.17 -0.42 18.87
C ARG A 142 15.34 -0.88 18.03
N ASP A 143 16.00 -1.95 18.44
CA ASP A 143 17.00 -2.64 17.64
C ASP A 143 16.38 -3.11 16.33
N TYR A 144 16.85 -2.55 15.22
CA TYR A 144 16.46 -2.96 13.88
C TYR A 144 17.36 -4.13 13.49
N ASP A 145 16.98 -5.34 13.92
CA ASP A 145 17.75 -6.58 13.71
C ASP A 145 17.65 -7.11 12.27
N THR A 146 17.61 -6.20 11.28
CA THR A 146 17.65 -6.53 9.86
C THR A 146 18.90 -6.00 9.17
N GLU A 147 20.01 -5.88 9.90
CA GLU A 147 21.30 -5.51 9.30
C GLU A 147 21.69 -6.54 8.23
N GLY A 148 21.63 -6.14 6.97
CA GLY A 148 22.06 -6.93 5.81
C GLY A 148 20.96 -7.71 5.06
N LEU A 149 19.69 -7.73 5.50
CA LEU A 149 18.63 -8.50 4.83
C LEU A 149 17.75 -7.68 3.87
N MET A 150 17.74 -6.35 3.98
CA MET A 150 16.90 -5.48 3.15
C MET A 150 17.76 -4.59 2.26
N GLU A 151 17.81 -4.90 0.97
CA GLU A 151 18.52 -4.12 -0.02
C GLU A 151 17.59 -3.48 -1.03
N LYS A 152 18.05 -2.39 -1.64
CA LYS A 152 17.35 -1.73 -2.74
C LYS A 152 17.45 -2.61 -3.99
N PRO A 153 16.33 -2.89 -4.70
CA PRO A 153 16.37 -3.54 -6.00
C PRO A 153 17.14 -2.71 -7.04
N SER A 154 17.78 -3.38 -8.00
CA SER A 154 18.43 -2.71 -9.13
C SER A 154 17.39 -2.02 -10.02
N ASN A 155 17.83 -1.04 -10.81
CA ASN A 155 16.94 -0.37 -11.77
C ASN A 155 16.43 -1.35 -12.83
N GLU A 156 17.26 -2.31 -13.25
CA GLU A 156 16.88 -3.37 -14.19
C GLU A 156 15.77 -4.24 -13.62
N SER A 157 15.89 -4.66 -12.35
CA SER A 157 14.85 -5.44 -11.68
C SER A 157 13.54 -4.63 -11.57
N MET A 158 13.62 -3.36 -11.22
CA MET A 158 12.44 -2.50 -11.12
C MET A 158 11.71 -2.32 -12.47
N GLU A 159 12.46 -2.16 -13.57
CA GLU A 159 11.85 -2.09 -14.90
C GLU A 159 11.26 -3.45 -15.33
N LEU A 160 11.90 -4.57 -14.96
CA LEU A 160 11.34 -5.90 -15.19
C LEU A 160 9.99 -6.06 -14.44
N PHE A 161 9.94 -5.69 -13.17
CA PHE A 161 8.71 -5.75 -12.36
C PHE A 161 7.61 -4.87 -12.92
N LYS A 162 7.92 -3.64 -13.30
CA LYS A 162 6.97 -2.74 -13.97
C LYS A 162 6.40 -3.38 -15.25
N ASN A 163 7.26 -4.01 -16.07
CA ASN A 163 6.85 -4.66 -17.31
C ASN A 163 5.89 -5.84 -17.07
N ILE A 164 5.98 -6.54 -15.91
CA ILE A 164 5.02 -7.57 -15.54
C ILE A 164 3.61 -6.97 -15.44
N PHE A 165 3.45 -5.86 -14.71
CA PHE A 165 2.16 -5.17 -14.59
C PHE A 165 1.65 -4.66 -15.94
N VAL A 166 2.49 -3.98 -16.71
CA VAL A 166 2.10 -3.40 -18.02
C VAL A 166 1.64 -4.48 -18.98
N LYS A 167 2.39 -5.60 -19.13
CA LYS A 167 2.02 -6.76 -19.96
C LYS A 167 0.70 -7.40 -19.52
N ASN A 168 0.31 -7.22 -18.28
CA ASN A 168 -0.91 -7.76 -17.70
C ASN A 168 -2.09 -6.75 -17.68
N GLY A 169 -1.95 -5.60 -18.35
CA GLY A 169 -3.03 -4.63 -18.55
C GLY A 169 -3.02 -3.46 -17.55
N PHE A 170 -2.09 -3.43 -16.59
CA PHE A 170 -1.93 -2.31 -15.65
C PHE A 170 -0.99 -1.25 -16.24
N ASN A 171 -1.45 -0.58 -17.32
CA ASN A 171 -0.64 0.34 -18.13
C ASN A 171 -0.14 1.57 -17.35
N ASN A 172 -0.85 1.98 -16.28
CA ASN A 172 -0.44 3.10 -15.44
C ASN A 172 0.41 2.62 -14.27
N THR A 173 1.49 1.86 -14.59
CA THR A 173 2.48 1.41 -13.59
C THR A 173 3.72 2.29 -13.64
N LYS A 174 4.17 2.77 -12.47
CA LYS A 174 5.32 3.67 -12.31
C LYS A 174 6.31 3.12 -11.29
N ILE A 175 7.57 3.50 -11.43
CA ILE A 175 8.61 3.31 -10.43
C ILE A 175 8.73 4.64 -9.66
N GLY A 176 8.56 4.57 -8.34
CA GLY A 176 8.47 5.72 -7.47
C GLY A 176 7.03 6.18 -7.22
N GLY A 177 6.88 7.17 -6.35
CA GLY A 177 5.62 7.76 -5.90
C GLY A 177 5.46 9.22 -6.28
#